data_bd1e157f986973fc1a2f53ccfd4d55d1
#
_entry.id   bd1e157f986973fc1a2f53ccfd4d55d1
#
_cell.length_a   1.000
_cell.length_b   1.000
_cell.length_c   1.000
_cell.angle_alpha   90.00
_cell.angle_beta   90.00
_cell.angle_gamma   90.00
#
_symmetry.space_group_name_H-M   'P 1'
#
loop_
_entity.id
_entity.type
_entity.pdbx_description
1 polymer ?
#
loop_
_entity_poly.entity_id
_entity_poly.type
_entity_poly.pdbx_seq_one_letter_code
_entity_poly.pdbx_strand_id
1 'polypeptide(L)'
;MNNNQIIDMQCNETTGRIMRPVAYIKSDFTSKFGIPRQSGLADLEAEIHFYPEYQNPEAVRGLEEYSHLWLIWEFSQAIRKEWSPTVRPPKLGGNTRVGVFATRSPFRPNPIGLSSVQLTGVTLNPQDGPVIHIQGADLLDGTPIYDIKPYIPYADSHPEARGSFATAHRDDHLQVQFPPELLNKVPQSKQKSLIQILALDPRPAYQQDSTRIYGFPFAGLEIKFRVEEETLYVCEVNKEERK
;
A
#
# COMPACT_ATOMS: atom_id res chain seq x y z
N MET A 1 9.27 -33.22 -43.63
CA MET A 1 8.02 -33.38 -42.87
C MET A 1 8.03 -32.34 -41.77
N ASN A 2 7.38 -31.22 -42.01
CA ASN A 2 7.32 -30.08 -41.08
C ASN A 2 6.02 -30.15 -40.30
N ASN A 3 6.11 -30.42 -38.99
CA ASN A 3 4.99 -30.23 -38.09
C ASN A 3 5.27 -29.00 -37.23
N ASN A 4 5.02 -27.82 -37.79
CA ASN A 4 4.73 -26.62 -36.97
C ASN A 4 3.25 -26.68 -36.58
N GLN A 5 2.93 -27.29 -35.47
CA GLN A 5 1.68 -27.03 -34.80
C GLN A 5 1.86 -25.70 -34.08
N ILE A 6 1.44 -24.62 -34.74
CA ILE A 6 1.11 -23.38 -34.09
C ILE A 6 -0.08 -23.69 -33.19
N ILE A 7 0.16 -23.70 -31.86
CA ILE A 7 -0.92 -23.74 -30.88
C ILE A 7 -1.64 -22.40 -31.02
N ASP A 8 -2.75 -22.45 -31.74
CA ASP A 8 -3.71 -21.34 -31.87
C ASP A 8 -4.39 -21.18 -30.49
N MET A 9 -3.76 -20.41 -29.62
CA MET A 9 -4.40 -19.94 -28.39
C MET A 9 -5.47 -18.91 -28.76
N GLN A 10 -6.58 -19.37 -29.29
CA GLN A 10 -7.81 -18.59 -29.28
C GLN A 10 -8.15 -18.34 -27.80
N CYS A 11 -7.82 -17.15 -27.35
CA CYS A 11 -8.25 -16.63 -26.07
C CYS A 11 -9.76 -16.47 -26.14
N ASN A 12 -10.50 -17.53 -25.83
CA ASN A 12 -11.94 -17.46 -25.65
C ASN A 12 -12.19 -16.52 -24.47
N GLU A 13 -12.82 -15.37 -24.72
CA GLU A 13 -13.19 -14.34 -23.73
C GLU A 13 -14.02 -14.86 -22.53
N THR A 14 -14.42 -16.13 -22.57
CA THR A 14 -15.28 -16.79 -21.56
C THR A 14 -14.53 -17.69 -20.56
N THR A 15 -13.20 -17.82 -20.66
CA THR A 15 -12.44 -18.77 -19.80
C THR A 15 -11.59 -18.12 -18.71
N GLY A 16 -11.86 -16.87 -18.36
CA GLY A 16 -11.20 -16.21 -17.23
C GLY A 16 -11.53 -16.92 -15.91
N ARG A 17 -10.48 -17.21 -15.09
CA ARG A 17 -10.69 -17.71 -13.73
C ARG A 17 -11.11 -16.57 -12.81
N ILE A 18 -12.22 -16.72 -12.12
CA ILE A 18 -12.66 -15.77 -11.10
C ILE A 18 -11.75 -15.90 -9.89
N MET A 19 -11.06 -14.81 -9.52
CA MET A 19 -10.34 -14.70 -8.25
C MET A 19 -11.29 -14.18 -7.18
N ARG A 20 -11.33 -14.85 -6.03
CA ARG A 20 -12.11 -14.41 -4.87
C ARG A 20 -11.17 -13.93 -3.78
N PRO A 21 -11.43 -12.79 -3.14
CA PRO A 21 -10.62 -12.36 -2.01
C PRO A 21 -10.79 -13.34 -0.84
N VAL A 22 -9.68 -13.68 -0.20
CA VAL A 22 -9.64 -14.57 0.96
C VAL A 22 -9.68 -13.81 2.28
N ALA A 23 -9.24 -12.55 2.25
CA ALA A 23 -9.13 -11.68 3.42
C ALA A 23 -9.27 -10.20 3.04
N TYR A 24 -9.33 -9.35 4.03
CA TYR A 24 -9.23 -7.90 3.90
C TYR A 24 -8.31 -7.34 4.97
N ILE A 25 -7.74 -6.17 4.71
CA ILE A 25 -6.89 -5.46 5.68
C ILE A 25 -7.71 -4.50 6.53
N LYS A 26 -7.35 -4.37 7.81
CA LYS A 26 -7.71 -3.27 8.69
C LYS A 26 -6.48 -2.39 8.89
N SER A 27 -6.56 -1.13 8.51
CA SER A 27 -5.48 -0.17 8.62
C SER A 27 -5.96 1.20 9.10
N ASP A 28 -5.03 2.07 9.45
CA ASP A 28 -5.33 3.44 9.91
C ASP A 28 -5.71 4.40 8.76
N PHE A 29 -5.72 3.94 7.50
CA PHE A 29 -6.02 4.76 6.34
C PHE A 29 -7.45 4.57 5.85
N THR A 30 -8.31 5.55 6.08
CA THR A 30 -9.69 5.61 5.57
C THR A 30 -9.77 6.30 4.21
N SER A 31 -8.69 6.95 3.75
CA SER A 31 -8.57 7.58 2.43
C SER A 31 -7.25 7.27 1.75
N LYS A 32 -7.19 7.43 0.42
CA LYS A 32 -5.96 7.20 -0.36
C LYS A 32 -4.86 8.22 -0.08
N PHE A 33 -5.22 9.39 0.41
CA PHE A 33 -4.27 10.45 0.69
C PHE A 33 -3.54 10.14 1.99
N GLY A 34 -2.22 10.21 1.97
CA GLY A 34 -1.36 9.85 3.11
C GLY A 34 -0.82 8.42 3.08
N ILE A 35 -1.40 7.50 2.30
CA ILE A 35 -0.87 6.13 2.19
C ILE A 35 0.55 6.18 1.61
N PRO A 36 1.54 5.49 2.22
CA PRO A 36 2.87 5.34 1.66
C PRO A 36 2.85 4.77 0.23
N ARG A 37 3.72 5.24 -0.63
CA ARG A 37 3.73 4.83 -2.05
C ARG A 37 4.18 3.40 -2.27
N GLN A 38 4.84 2.80 -1.30
CA GLN A 38 5.30 1.41 -1.28
C GLN A 38 5.26 0.88 0.14
N SER A 39 5.12 -0.43 0.28
CA SER A 39 5.25 -1.11 1.57
C SER A 39 6.65 -0.95 2.17
N GLY A 40 6.75 -1.02 3.49
CA GLY A 40 8.01 -0.95 4.23
C GLY A 40 8.63 0.44 4.35
N LEU A 41 7.97 1.52 3.86
CA LEU A 41 8.47 2.89 3.98
C LEU A 41 8.08 3.57 5.30
N ALA A 42 7.09 3.06 5.99
CA ALA A 42 6.69 3.51 7.33
C ALA A 42 6.28 2.30 8.18
N ASP A 43 6.54 2.37 9.48
CA ASP A 43 6.26 1.30 10.45
C ASP A 43 4.77 1.27 10.84
N LEU A 44 3.90 1.07 9.86
CA LEU A 44 2.44 1.07 10.03
C LEU A 44 1.95 -0.31 10.43
N GLU A 45 1.36 -0.39 11.60
CA GLU A 45 0.67 -1.60 12.05
C GLU A 45 -0.67 -1.76 11.34
N ALA A 46 -0.98 -2.99 10.93
CA ALA A 46 -2.25 -3.35 10.34
C ALA A 46 -2.60 -4.81 10.66
N GLU A 47 -3.86 -5.16 10.44
CA GLU A 47 -4.36 -6.51 10.65
C GLU A 47 -4.97 -7.07 9.37
N ILE A 48 -4.80 -8.37 9.15
CA ILE A 48 -5.44 -9.10 8.06
C ILE A 48 -6.50 -10.01 8.66
N HIS A 49 -7.75 -9.80 8.26
CA HIS A 49 -8.91 -10.55 8.68
C HIS A 49 -9.43 -11.40 7.54
N PHE A 50 -9.59 -12.69 7.77
CA PHE A 50 -10.12 -13.62 6.77
C PHE A 50 -11.64 -13.51 6.65
N TYR A 51 -12.15 -13.72 5.43
CA TYR A 51 -13.58 -13.92 5.25
C TYR A 51 -14.04 -15.25 5.86
N PRO A 52 -15.31 -15.41 6.27
CA PRO A 52 -15.79 -16.57 7.03
C PRO A 52 -15.45 -17.93 6.40
N GLU A 53 -15.44 -18.01 5.08
CA GLU A 53 -15.10 -19.22 4.32
C GLU A 53 -13.65 -19.69 4.53
N TYR A 54 -12.76 -18.76 4.94
CA TYR A 54 -11.30 -18.98 5.04
C TYR A 54 -10.76 -18.85 6.47
N GLN A 55 -11.63 -18.75 7.48
CA GLN A 55 -11.27 -18.61 8.90
C GLN A 55 -10.82 -19.91 9.55
N ASN A 56 -10.09 -20.75 8.83
CA ASN A 56 -9.56 -22.01 9.36
C ASN A 56 -8.16 -21.78 9.94
N PRO A 57 -7.93 -22.06 11.27
CA PRO A 57 -6.62 -21.89 11.90
C PRO A 57 -5.49 -22.70 11.24
N GLU A 58 -5.84 -23.83 10.63
CA GLU A 58 -4.85 -24.68 9.94
C GLU A 58 -4.23 -23.97 8.72
N ALA A 59 -4.93 -23.00 8.13
CA ALA A 59 -4.44 -22.26 6.98
C ALA A 59 -3.25 -21.33 7.32
N VAL A 60 -3.08 -20.98 8.60
CA VAL A 60 -1.99 -20.11 9.07
C VAL A 60 -0.94 -20.89 9.88
N ARG A 61 -1.07 -22.23 9.97
CA ARG A 61 -0.10 -23.06 10.69
C ARG A 61 1.29 -22.92 10.09
N GLY A 62 2.30 -22.61 10.93
CA GLY A 62 3.69 -22.43 10.51
C GLY A 62 3.99 -21.04 9.92
N LEU A 63 3.00 -20.13 9.82
CA LEU A 63 3.22 -18.80 9.26
C LEU A 63 4.17 -17.97 10.14
N GLU A 64 4.13 -18.15 11.47
CA GLU A 64 4.98 -17.43 12.44
C GLU A 64 6.48 -17.77 12.33
N GLU A 65 6.85 -18.80 11.57
CA GLU A 65 8.25 -19.11 11.27
C GLU A 65 8.88 -18.13 10.25
N TYR A 66 8.04 -17.32 9.57
CA TYR A 66 8.45 -16.33 8.58
C TYR A 66 8.43 -14.93 9.16
N SER A 67 9.38 -14.10 8.76
CA SER A 67 9.45 -12.70 9.19
C SER A 67 8.69 -11.74 8.29
N HIS A 68 8.47 -12.11 7.03
CA HIS A 68 7.81 -11.26 6.03
C HIS A 68 6.86 -12.08 5.15
N LEU A 69 5.86 -11.37 4.63
CA LEU A 69 4.83 -11.92 3.75
C LEU A 69 4.71 -11.09 2.48
N TRP A 70 4.36 -11.76 1.38
CA TRP A 70 3.79 -11.14 0.19
C TRP A 70 2.28 -11.11 0.32
N LEU A 71 1.69 -9.91 0.10
CA LEU A 71 0.25 -9.73 -0.05
C LEU A 71 -0.05 -9.49 -1.53
N ILE A 72 -0.97 -10.26 -2.09
CA ILE A 72 -1.54 -10.08 -3.42
C ILE A 72 -2.95 -9.54 -3.23
N TRP A 73 -3.20 -8.31 -3.65
CA TRP A 73 -4.40 -7.56 -3.30
C TRP A 73 -4.96 -6.75 -4.47
N GLU A 74 -6.13 -6.14 -4.30
CA GLU A 74 -6.80 -5.39 -5.35
C GLU A 74 -6.76 -3.88 -5.09
N PHE A 75 -6.44 -3.11 -6.13
CA PHE A 75 -6.69 -1.67 -6.14
C PHE A 75 -8.19 -1.38 -6.35
N SER A 76 -9.03 -1.80 -5.39
CA SER A 76 -10.50 -1.80 -5.49
C SER A 76 -11.11 -0.45 -5.86
N GLN A 77 -10.45 0.65 -5.49
CA GLN A 77 -10.90 2.00 -5.83
C GLN A 77 -10.28 2.58 -7.12
N ALA A 78 -9.53 1.78 -7.89
CA ALA A 78 -8.89 2.21 -9.12
C ALA A 78 -9.36 1.44 -10.35
N ILE A 79 -10.40 0.63 -10.23
CA ILE A 79 -11.00 -0.16 -11.30
C ILE A 79 -11.55 0.78 -12.38
N ARG A 80 -11.18 0.55 -13.63
CA ARG A 80 -11.65 1.32 -14.80
C ARG A 80 -12.24 0.38 -15.83
N LYS A 81 -13.21 0.88 -16.60
CA LYS A 81 -13.77 0.13 -17.75
C LYS A 81 -12.75 -0.10 -18.85
N GLU A 82 -11.87 0.88 -19.08
CA GLU A 82 -10.84 0.83 -20.11
C GLU A 82 -9.47 1.08 -19.47
N TRP A 83 -8.46 0.39 -19.96
CA TRP A 83 -7.08 0.58 -19.55
C TRP A 83 -6.32 1.45 -20.56
N SER A 84 -5.21 2.02 -20.13
CA SER A 84 -4.31 2.76 -21.01
C SER A 84 -2.94 2.07 -21.02
N PRO A 85 -2.30 1.91 -22.20
CA PRO A 85 -0.97 1.31 -22.28
C PRO A 85 0.10 2.16 -21.62
N THR A 86 -0.18 3.45 -21.37
CA THR A 86 0.76 4.38 -20.74
C THR A 86 0.14 5.10 -19.56
N VAL A 87 0.98 5.45 -18.59
CA VAL A 87 0.64 6.28 -17.43
C VAL A 87 1.63 7.43 -17.29
N ARG A 88 1.30 8.41 -16.45
CA ARG A 88 2.17 9.55 -16.12
C ARG A 88 2.54 9.46 -14.64
N PRO A 89 3.70 8.89 -14.28
CA PRO A 89 4.11 8.82 -12.90
C PRO A 89 4.30 10.22 -12.31
N PRO A 90 3.74 10.51 -11.12
CA PRO A 90 3.89 11.81 -10.48
C PRO A 90 5.36 12.20 -10.26
N LYS A 91 6.21 11.25 -9.89
CA LYS A 91 7.65 11.48 -9.65
C LYS A 91 8.46 11.83 -10.92
N LEU A 92 7.88 11.65 -12.11
CA LEU A 92 8.45 12.13 -13.39
C LEU A 92 7.84 13.46 -13.84
N GLY A 93 7.34 14.27 -12.90
CA GLY A 93 6.75 15.59 -13.17
C GLY A 93 5.37 15.57 -13.81
N GLY A 94 4.73 14.39 -13.93
CA GLY A 94 3.37 14.24 -14.46
C GLY A 94 3.22 14.45 -15.97
N ASN A 95 4.27 14.86 -16.69
CA ASN A 95 4.24 15.09 -18.14
C ASN A 95 4.85 13.92 -18.94
N THR A 96 5.80 13.19 -18.36
CA THR A 96 6.45 12.05 -19.01
C THR A 96 5.54 10.83 -18.98
N ARG A 97 5.29 10.25 -20.17
CA ARG A 97 4.54 8.99 -20.29
C ARG A 97 5.49 7.81 -20.28
N VAL A 98 5.12 6.77 -19.53
CA VAL A 98 5.83 5.48 -19.51
C VAL A 98 4.83 4.35 -19.65
N GLY A 99 5.27 3.20 -20.13
CA GLY A 99 4.44 2.00 -20.24
C GLY A 99 3.88 1.60 -18.86
N VAL A 100 2.61 1.21 -18.81
CA VAL A 100 1.95 0.84 -17.53
C VAL A 100 2.67 -0.31 -16.83
N PHE A 101 3.23 -1.25 -17.58
CA PHE A 101 3.98 -2.39 -17.03
C PHE A 101 5.40 -2.02 -16.55
N ALA A 102 5.90 -0.84 -16.92
CA ALA A 102 7.14 -0.26 -16.35
C ALA A 102 6.88 0.52 -15.05
N THR A 103 5.70 0.41 -14.48
CA THR A 103 5.29 1.10 -13.24
C THR A 103 4.50 0.18 -12.32
N ARG A 104 4.30 0.63 -11.08
CA ARG A 104 3.36 0.04 -10.12
C ARG A 104 2.04 0.83 -10.03
N SER A 105 1.66 1.51 -11.12
CA SER A 105 0.39 2.25 -11.19
C SER A 105 -0.81 1.34 -10.96
N PRO A 106 -1.84 1.77 -10.21
CA PRO A 106 -3.08 1.01 -10.04
C PRO A 106 -3.93 0.92 -11.32
N PHE A 107 -3.69 1.81 -12.29
CA PHE A 107 -4.45 1.88 -13.54
C PHE A 107 -3.91 0.90 -14.59
N ARG A 108 -4.04 -0.40 -14.29
CA ARG A 108 -3.57 -1.54 -15.09
C ARG A 108 -4.75 -2.40 -15.56
N PRO A 109 -4.53 -3.27 -16.58
CA PRO A 109 -5.59 -4.19 -17.05
C PRO A 109 -6.19 -5.04 -15.92
N ASN A 110 -5.32 -5.59 -15.06
CA ASN A 110 -5.69 -6.25 -13.82
C ASN A 110 -5.16 -5.37 -12.67
N PRO A 111 -6.01 -4.70 -11.91
CA PRO A 111 -5.60 -3.77 -10.85
C PRO A 111 -5.10 -4.51 -9.58
N ILE A 112 -4.12 -5.40 -9.78
CA ILE A 112 -3.52 -6.20 -8.72
C ILE A 112 -2.31 -5.47 -8.14
N GLY A 113 -2.28 -5.37 -6.81
CA GLY A 113 -1.17 -4.88 -6.01
C GLY A 113 -0.35 -6.04 -5.45
N LEU A 114 0.92 -5.77 -5.17
CA LEU A 114 1.86 -6.69 -4.54
C LEU A 114 2.67 -5.90 -3.51
N SER A 115 2.57 -6.30 -2.23
CA SER A 115 3.27 -5.64 -1.12
C SER A 115 4.00 -6.66 -0.26
N SER A 116 5.26 -6.39 0.04
CA SER A 116 6.00 -7.15 1.06
C SER A 116 5.81 -6.44 2.40
N VAL A 117 5.35 -7.16 3.41
CA VAL A 117 5.07 -6.64 4.75
C VAL A 117 5.77 -7.49 5.80
N GLN A 118 6.14 -6.88 6.93
CA GLN A 118 6.67 -7.63 8.07
C GLN A 118 5.53 -8.33 8.79
N LEU A 119 5.70 -9.62 9.10
CA LEU A 119 4.82 -10.36 10.00
C LEU A 119 5.22 -10.05 11.44
N THR A 120 4.28 -9.60 12.26
CA THR A 120 4.50 -9.29 13.68
C THR A 120 3.84 -10.30 14.62
N GLY A 121 2.90 -11.10 14.13
CA GLY A 121 2.28 -12.17 14.89
C GLY A 121 1.02 -12.71 14.24
N VAL A 122 0.51 -13.79 14.81
CA VAL A 122 -0.77 -14.39 14.47
C VAL A 122 -1.57 -14.61 15.75
N THR A 123 -2.80 -14.15 15.80
CA THR A 123 -3.72 -14.45 16.91
C THR A 123 -4.89 -15.29 16.43
N LEU A 124 -5.31 -16.23 17.26
CA LEU A 124 -6.48 -17.07 16.99
C LEU A 124 -7.66 -16.52 17.81
N ASN A 125 -8.59 -15.86 17.14
CA ASN A 125 -9.82 -15.39 17.77
C ASN A 125 -10.91 -16.47 17.61
N PRO A 126 -11.54 -16.96 18.71
CA PRO A 126 -12.60 -17.96 18.60
C PRO A 126 -13.82 -17.54 17.78
N GLN A 127 -14.06 -16.22 17.62
CA GLN A 127 -15.21 -15.66 16.91
C GLN A 127 -14.88 -15.29 15.45
N ASP A 128 -13.68 -14.74 15.22
CA ASP A 128 -13.29 -14.15 13.93
C ASP A 128 -12.23 -14.99 13.19
N GLY A 129 -11.86 -16.15 13.76
CA GLY A 129 -10.79 -17.00 13.22
C GLY A 129 -9.39 -16.41 13.41
N PRO A 130 -8.42 -16.81 12.58
CA PRO A 130 -7.06 -16.26 12.66
C PRO A 130 -7.02 -14.81 12.20
N VAL A 131 -6.24 -13.99 12.91
CA VAL A 131 -5.89 -12.61 12.54
C VAL A 131 -4.38 -12.55 12.40
N ILE A 132 -3.90 -12.06 11.26
CA ILE A 132 -2.47 -11.86 11.02
C ILE A 132 -2.14 -10.40 11.29
N HIS A 133 -1.20 -10.16 12.20
CA HIS A 133 -0.68 -8.83 12.52
C HIS A 133 0.56 -8.56 11.67
N ILE A 134 0.58 -7.39 11.03
CA ILE A 134 1.65 -7.00 10.11
C ILE A 134 2.10 -5.57 10.37
N GLN A 135 3.28 -5.25 9.86
CA GLN A 135 3.84 -3.89 9.84
C GLN A 135 4.33 -3.52 8.43
N GLY A 136 4.21 -2.24 8.09
CA GLY A 136 4.72 -1.70 6.82
C GLY A 136 3.76 -1.80 5.65
N ALA A 137 2.45 -1.96 5.89
CA ALA A 137 1.46 -2.02 4.82
C ALA A 137 1.25 -0.65 4.15
N ASP A 138 0.99 -0.68 2.84
CA ASP A 138 0.65 0.46 1.99
C ASP A 138 -0.77 0.32 1.39
N LEU A 139 -1.69 -0.21 2.17
CA LEU A 139 -3.05 -0.54 1.75
C LEU A 139 -4.09 0.32 2.49
N LEU A 140 -5.13 0.72 1.74
CA LEU A 140 -6.32 1.37 2.28
C LEU A 140 -7.10 0.39 3.16
N ASP A 141 -7.74 0.88 4.22
CA ASP A 141 -8.64 0.09 5.05
C ASP A 141 -9.73 -0.60 4.21
N GLY A 142 -10.01 -1.86 4.53
CA GLY A 142 -10.95 -2.70 3.80
C GLY A 142 -10.46 -3.20 2.44
N THR A 143 -9.20 -2.99 2.06
CA THR A 143 -8.66 -3.50 0.79
C THR A 143 -8.73 -5.03 0.73
N PRO A 144 -9.34 -5.62 -0.34
CA PRO A 144 -9.42 -7.06 -0.52
C PRO A 144 -8.04 -7.68 -0.79
N ILE A 145 -7.76 -8.80 -0.14
CA ILE A 145 -6.53 -9.61 -0.31
C ILE A 145 -6.92 -10.92 -0.98
N TYR A 146 -6.28 -11.23 -2.11
CA TYR A 146 -6.52 -12.43 -2.88
C TYR A 146 -5.67 -13.61 -2.45
N ASP A 147 -4.43 -13.33 -1.98
CA ASP A 147 -3.50 -14.39 -1.58
C ASP A 147 -2.44 -13.83 -0.62
N ILE A 148 -1.91 -14.68 0.24
CA ILE A 148 -0.84 -14.41 1.18
C ILE A 148 0.23 -15.48 0.99
N LYS A 149 1.48 -15.07 0.80
CA LYS A 149 2.60 -16.02 0.65
C LYS A 149 3.75 -15.63 1.57
N PRO A 150 4.51 -16.59 2.10
CA PRO A 150 5.72 -16.26 2.82
C PRO A 150 6.76 -15.62 1.88
N TYR A 151 7.49 -14.64 2.39
CA TYR A 151 8.67 -14.09 1.71
C TYR A 151 9.86 -15.03 1.94
N ILE A 152 10.53 -15.41 0.86
CA ILE A 152 11.66 -16.34 0.89
C ILE A 152 12.94 -15.59 0.47
N PRO A 153 13.83 -15.22 1.42
CA PRO A 153 14.94 -14.30 1.16
C PRO A 153 15.85 -14.71 0.00
N TYR A 154 16.18 -15.99 -0.12
CA TYR A 154 17.09 -16.45 -1.17
C TYR A 154 16.46 -16.45 -2.58
N ALA A 155 15.12 -16.43 -2.67
CA ALA A 155 14.39 -16.41 -3.93
C ALA A 155 13.86 -15.03 -4.29
N ASP A 156 13.45 -14.22 -3.29
CA ASP A 156 12.74 -12.96 -3.49
C ASP A 156 13.66 -11.73 -3.44
N SER A 157 14.87 -11.87 -2.84
CA SER A 157 15.79 -10.76 -2.70
C SER A 157 16.76 -10.66 -3.88
N HIS A 158 16.80 -9.49 -4.52
CA HIS A 158 17.72 -9.16 -5.61
C HIS A 158 18.42 -7.83 -5.30
N PRO A 159 19.45 -7.82 -4.45
CA PRO A 159 20.15 -6.58 -4.03
C PRO A 159 20.74 -5.79 -5.20
N GLU A 160 21.12 -6.46 -6.29
CA GLU A 160 21.69 -5.90 -7.51
C GLU A 160 20.63 -5.35 -8.50
N ALA A 161 19.33 -5.52 -8.20
CA ALA A 161 18.26 -5.14 -9.11
C ALA A 161 18.23 -3.62 -9.36
N ARG A 162 18.01 -3.23 -10.62
CA ARG A 162 17.91 -1.82 -11.02
C ARG A 162 16.48 -1.31 -10.84
N GLY A 163 16.32 -0.24 -10.06
CA GLY A 163 15.01 0.35 -9.73
C GLY A 163 14.60 1.52 -10.63
N SER A 164 15.35 1.85 -11.72
CA SER A 164 15.02 2.96 -12.62
C SER A 164 14.75 4.28 -11.85
N PHE A 165 13.75 5.07 -12.29
CA PHE A 165 13.35 6.32 -11.65
C PHE A 165 12.90 6.17 -10.18
N ALA A 166 12.45 4.98 -9.78
CA ALA A 166 12.04 4.72 -8.39
C ALA A 166 13.24 4.79 -7.43
N THR A 167 14.41 4.31 -7.86
CA THR A 167 15.64 4.36 -7.06
C THR A 167 16.16 5.80 -6.92
N ALA A 168 16.06 6.62 -7.97
CA ALA A 168 16.50 8.02 -7.95
C ALA A 168 15.76 8.88 -6.91
N HIS A 169 14.57 8.45 -6.49
CA HIS A 169 13.71 9.16 -5.55
C HIS A 169 13.51 8.41 -4.21
N ARG A 170 14.40 7.45 -3.91
CA ARG A 170 14.30 6.63 -2.72
C ARG A 170 14.43 7.44 -1.44
N ASP A 171 15.38 8.38 -1.45
CA ASP A 171 15.79 9.12 -0.26
C ASP A 171 15.18 10.55 -0.20
N ASP A 172 14.16 10.82 -1.03
CA ASP A 172 13.42 12.08 -0.98
C ASP A 172 12.54 12.13 0.29
N HIS A 173 13.04 12.80 1.34
CA HIS A 173 12.31 12.97 2.60
C HIS A 173 12.25 14.44 2.98
N LEU A 174 11.09 14.87 3.51
CA LEU A 174 10.91 16.18 4.12
C LEU A 174 11.34 16.16 5.60
N GLN A 175 11.85 17.28 6.08
CA GLN A 175 11.95 17.52 7.52
C GLN A 175 10.55 17.77 8.08
N VAL A 176 10.19 17.09 9.18
CA VAL A 176 8.87 17.22 9.79
C VAL A 176 8.97 18.08 11.05
N GLN A 177 8.30 19.22 11.03
CA GLN A 177 8.08 20.07 12.20
C GLN A 177 6.70 19.75 12.79
N PHE A 178 6.71 19.00 13.90
CA PHE A 178 5.49 18.60 14.58
C PHE A 178 5.50 19.22 15.99
N PRO A 179 4.70 20.27 16.24
CA PRO A 179 4.63 20.88 17.56
C PRO A 179 4.25 19.87 18.65
N PRO A 180 4.93 19.85 19.80
CA PRO A 180 4.68 18.86 20.86
C PRO A 180 3.22 18.81 21.33
N GLU A 181 2.55 19.97 21.39
CA GLU A 181 1.14 20.07 21.78
C GLU A 181 0.18 19.42 20.78
N LEU A 182 0.54 19.38 19.50
CA LEU A 182 -0.23 18.67 18.48
C LEU A 182 0.12 17.19 18.45
N LEU A 183 1.40 16.84 18.61
CA LEU A 183 1.85 15.45 18.64
C LEU A 183 1.23 14.68 19.81
N ASN A 184 1.06 15.32 20.98
CA ASN A 184 0.41 14.74 22.15
C ASN A 184 -1.07 14.37 21.94
N LYS A 185 -1.72 14.90 20.90
CA LYS A 185 -3.09 14.48 20.51
C LYS A 185 -3.11 13.15 19.75
N VAL A 186 -1.98 12.73 19.21
CA VAL A 186 -1.83 11.46 18.50
C VAL A 186 -1.50 10.35 19.50
N PRO A 187 -2.16 9.18 19.44
CA PRO A 187 -1.81 8.04 20.29
C PRO A 187 -0.31 7.72 20.19
N GLN A 188 0.34 7.47 21.32
CA GLN A 188 1.80 7.28 21.40
C GLN A 188 2.30 6.18 20.45
N SER A 189 1.55 5.09 20.32
CA SER A 189 1.88 3.98 19.39
C SER A 189 1.86 4.39 17.92
N LYS A 190 1.16 5.48 17.55
CA LYS A 190 1.00 5.95 16.18
C LYS A 190 1.88 7.16 15.81
N GLN A 191 2.53 7.78 16.80
CA GLN A 191 3.33 9.01 16.57
C GLN A 191 4.50 8.77 15.61
N LYS A 192 5.26 7.69 15.82
CA LYS A 192 6.41 7.34 14.98
C LYS A 192 5.99 7.12 13.52
N SER A 193 4.97 6.31 13.30
CA SER A 193 4.44 6.00 11.96
C SER A 193 3.92 7.25 11.26
N LEU A 194 3.21 8.13 11.98
CA LEU A 194 2.70 9.38 11.41
C LEU A 194 3.84 10.31 10.97
N ILE A 195 4.89 10.46 11.77
CA ILE A 195 6.07 11.26 11.40
C ILE A 195 6.75 10.69 10.15
N GLN A 196 6.89 9.35 10.05
CA GLN A 196 7.44 8.69 8.88
C GLN A 196 6.59 8.96 7.62
N ILE A 197 5.26 8.87 7.73
CA ILE A 197 4.34 9.18 6.62
C ILE A 197 4.51 10.62 6.15
N LEU A 198 4.55 11.57 7.08
CA LEU A 198 4.70 12.99 6.76
C LEU A 198 6.06 13.27 6.09
N ALA A 199 7.14 12.59 6.52
CA ALA A 199 8.46 12.70 5.93
C ALA A 199 8.51 12.19 4.48
N LEU A 200 7.63 11.26 4.08
CA LEU A 200 7.52 10.72 2.71
C LEU A 200 6.85 11.68 1.70
N ASP A 201 6.54 12.90 2.11
CA ASP A 201 5.80 13.88 1.32
C ASP A 201 4.48 13.34 0.75
N PRO A 202 3.41 13.32 1.55
CA PRO A 202 2.12 12.78 1.12
C PRO A 202 1.43 13.62 0.04
N ARG A 203 1.93 14.82 -0.30
CA ARG A 203 1.32 15.69 -1.33
C ARG A 203 1.31 15.02 -2.71
N PRO A 204 0.33 15.35 -3.56
CA PRO A 204 0.44 15.08 -4.98
C PRO A 204 1.67 15.78 -5.56
N ALA A 205 2.56 15.04 -6.24
CA ALA A 205 3.87 15.52 -6.70
C ALA A 205 3.84 16.76 -7.64
N TYR A 206 2.66 17.08 -8.21
CA TYR A 206 2.45 18.26 -9.07
C TYR A 206 1.96 19.50 -8.30
N GLN A 207 1.78 19.40 -6.98
CA GLN A 207 1.32 20.51 -6.14
C GLN A 207 2.47 21.04 -5.30
N GLN A 208 2.99 22.23 -5.66
CA GLN A 208 4.11 22.89 -4.97
C GLN A 208 3.72 24.22 -4.34
N ASP A 209 2.43 24.41 -4.04
CA ASP A 209 1.95 25.63 -3.40
C ASP A 209 2.28 25.62 -1.91
N SER A 210 3.21 26.48 -1.48
CA SER A 210 3.67 26.59 -0.09
C SER A 210 2.62 27.17 0.86
N THR A 211 1.60 27.87 0.33
CA THR A 211 0.53 28.47 1.13
C THR A 211 -0.64 27.52 1.38
N ARG A 212 -0.69 26.42 0.61
CA ARG A 212 -1.79 25.46 0.69
C ARG A 212 -1.69 24.58 1.91
N ILE A 213 -2.81 24.48 2.63
CA ILE A 213 -2.98 23.49 3.70
C ILE A 213 -3.56 22.21 3.11
N TYR A 214 -2.89 21.11 3.38
CA TYR A 214 -3.30 19.73 3.04
C TYR A 214 -3.85 19.06 4.28
N GLY A 215 -4.73 18.08 4.11
CA GLY A 215 -5.26 17.30 5.22
C GLY A 215 -5.53 15.87 4.79
N PHE A 216 -5.35 14.91 5.72
CA PHE A 216 -5.74 13.53 5.52
C PHE A 216 -6.14 12.87 6.83
N PRO A 217 -7.06 11.88 6.77
CA PRO A 217 -7.43 11.10 7.93
C PRO A 217 -6.37 10.02 8.23
N PHE A 218 -6.03 9.89 9.51
CA PHE A 218 -5.13 8.87 10.02
C PHE A 218 -5.50 8.49 11.45
N ALA A 219 -5.71 7.22 11.73
CA ALA A 219 -6.03 6.69 13.05
C ALA A 219 -7.22 7.41 13.75
N GLY A 220 -8.27 7.77 12.99
CA GLY A 220 -9.44 8.52 13.49
C GLY A 220 -9.18 9.99 13.77
N LEU A 221 -8.07 10.53 13.29
CA LEU A 221 -7.69 11.95 13.37
C LEU A 221 -7.61 12.54 11.96
N GLU A 222 -7.95 13.83 11.84
CA GLU A 222 -7.65 14.66 10.68
C GLU A 222 -6.35 15.39 10.92
N ILE A 223 -5.34 15.13 10.09
CA ILE A 223 -4.00 15.73 10.18
C ILE A 223 -3.88 16.79 9.10
N LYS A 224 -3.70 18.07 9.50
CA LYS A 224 -3.49 19.16 8.54
C LYS A 224 -2.06 19.66 8.58
N PHE A 225 -1.49 19.90 7.41
CA PHE A 225 -0.11 20.32 7.24
C PHE A 225 0.06 21.24 6.03
N ARG A 226 1.15 21.99 6.02
CA ARG A 226 1.68 22.72 4.86
C ARG A 226 3.13 22.33 4.64
N VAL A 227 3.63 22.59 3.43
CA VAL A 227 5.03 22.34 3.12
C VAL A 227 5.66 23.58 2.52
N GLU A 228 6.80 23.97 3.05
CA GLU A 228 7.61 25.09 2.60
C GLU A 228 9.03 24.59 2.38
N GLU A 229 9.52 24.71 1.16
CA GLU A 229 10.79 24.12 0.72
C GLU A 229 10.85 22.61 1.03
N GLU A 230 11.82 22.19 1.85
CA GLU A 230 12.03 20.79 2.27
C GLU A 230 11.45 20.48 3.66
N THR A 231 10.61 21.40 4.21
CA THR A 231 10.07 21.26 5.55
C THR A 231 8.54 21.16 5.53
N LEU A 232 8.02 20.12 6.17
CA LEU A 232 6.58 19.93 6.42
C LEU A 232 6.25 20.42 7.84
N TYR A 233 5.28 21.34 7.93
CA TYR A 233 4.78 21.86 9.18
C TYR A 233 3.39 21.31 9.47
N VAL A 234 3.21 20.60 10.57
CA VAL A 234 1.89 20.18 11.04
C VAL A 234 1.19 21.38 11.66
N CYS A 235 0.01 21.72 11.14
CA CYS A 235 -0.76 22.91 11.53
C CYS A 235 -1.87 22.58 12.51
N GLU A 236 -2.57 21.44 12.30
CA GLU A 236 -3.72 21.04 13.12
C GLU A 236 -3.79 19.52 13.24
N VAL A 237 -4.27 19.04 14.40
CA VAL A 237 -4.66 17.66 14.65
C VAL A 237 -6.02 17.70 15.37
N ASN A 238 -7.06 17.21 14.70
CA ASN A 238 -8.44 17.20 15.19
C ASN A 238 -9.00 15.76 15.12
N LYS A 239 -10.09 15.48 15.83
CA LYS A 239 -10.82 14.22 15.62
C LYS A 239 -11.45 14.24 14.23
N GLU A 240 -11.40 13.10 13.53
CA GLU A 240 -12.08 12.94 12.25
C GLU A 240 -13.60 13.08 12.44
N GLU A 241 -14.22 14.03 11.74
CA GLU A 241 -15.68 14.15 11.70
C GLU A 241 -16.22 13.04 10.79
N ARG A 242 -16.90 12.04 11.40
CA ARG A 242 -17.62 11.02 10.61
C ARG A 242 -18.75 11.71 9.86
N LYS A 243 -18.63 11.78 8.54
CA LYS A 243 -19.70 12.18 7.63
C LYS A 243 -20.70 11.05 7.42
#